data_2f613f73dabf15ec4c3d575d16a07727
#
_entry.id   2f613f73dabf15ec4c3d575d16a07727
#
_cell.length_a   1.000
_cell.length_b   1.000
_cell.length_c   1.000
_cell.angle_alpha   90.00
_cell.angle_beta   90.00
_cell.angle_gamma   90.00
#
_symmetry.space_group_name_H-M   'P 1'
#
loop_
_entity.id
_entity.type
_entity.pdbx_description
1 polymer ?
#
loop_
_entity_poly.entity_id
_entity_poly.type
_entity_poly.pdbx_seq_one_letter_code
_entity_poly.pdbx_strand_id
1 'polypeptide(L)'
;MRERVQILQELPGLAQADPAALAVLAGHLHPREFKDELICREGEVADRLWILAEGTAEVLKRSPSGRDRVVASLVPVSLFGHVALFTSAGRTATIRAKGRVELLQMSSTEAHILLRTAPHGVSGPFRRALIVALSQQLTAATQTLWRLADHVGATEQLPLEETERALLSAGANV
;
A
#
# COMPACT_ATOMS: atom_id res chain seq x y z
N MET A 1 6.16 -11.80 19.55
CA MET A 1 5.68 -11.66 18.15
C MET A 1 4.23 -12.13 18.10
N ARG A 2 3.31 -11.26 17.69
CA ARG A 2 1.89 -11.65 17.53
C ARG A 2 1.76 -12.76 16.48
N GLU A 3 0.74 -13.61 16.60
CA GLU A 3 0.49 -14.61 15.58
C GLU A 3 0.10 -13.96 14.25
N ARG A 4 0.62 -14.48 13.13
CA ARG A 4 0.38 -13.92 11.79
C ARG A 4 -1.11 -13.83 11.44
N VAL A 5 -1.90 -14.79 11.89
CA VAL A 5 -3.36 -14.80 11.69
C VAL A 5 -4.02 -13.63 12.41
N GLN A 6 -3.60 -13.31 13.64
CA GLN A 6 -4.13 -12.16 14.39
C GLN A 6 -3.81 -10.84 13.67
N ILE A 7 -2.58 -10.68 13.17
CA ILE A 7 -2.20 -9.49 12.40
C ILE A 7 -3.06 -9.36 11.14
N LEU A 8 -3.31 -10.48 10.43
CA LEU A 8 -4.17 -10.48 9.24
C LEU A 8 -5.62 -10.11 9.57
N GLN A 9 -6.16 -10.50 10.71
CA GLN A 9 -7.53 -10.14 11.14
C GLN A 9 -7.68 -8.64 11.37
N GLU A 10 -6.63 -7.95 11.77
CA GLU A 10 -6.62 -6.50 11.96
C GLU A 10 -6.44 -5.72 10.65
N LEU A 11 -6.00 -6.40 9.57
CA LEU A 11 -5.79 -5.73 8.29
C LEU A 11 -7.13 -5.33 7.65
N PRO A 12 -7.34 -4.08 7.29
CA PRO A 12 -8.53 -3.65 6.58
C PRO A 12 -8.80 -4.51 5.34
N GLY A 13 -10.04 -5.01 5.22
CA GLY A 13 -10.46 -5.93 4.17
C GLY A 13 -10.33 -7.42 4.51
N LEU A 14 -9.61 -7.81 5.57
CA LEU A 14 -9.52 -9.20 6.05
C LEU A 14 -10.27 -9.48 7.35
N ALA A 15 -10.79 -8.48 8.05
CA ALA A 15 -11.43 -8.61 9.36
C ALA A 15 -12.58 -9.63 9.41
N GLN A 16 -13.26 -9.86 8.29
CA GLN A 16 -14.38 -10.81 8.18
C GLN A 16 -14.01 -12.08 7.39
N ALA A 17 -12.73 -12.30 7.12
CA ALA A 17 -12.29 -13.49 6.40
C ALA A 17 -12.35 -14.73 7.32
N ASP A 18 -12.65 -15.87 6.70
CA ASP A 18 -12.64 -17.15 7.39
C ASP A 18 -11.28 -17.42 8.02
N PRO A 19 -11.19 -17.89 9.28
CA PRO A 19 -9.93 -18.23 9.93
C PRO A 19 -9.06 -19.21 9.13
N ALA A 20 -9.68 -20.18 8.44
CA ALA A 20 -8.95 -21.11 7.57
C ALA A 20 -8.31 -20.39 6.37
N ALA A 21 -9.01 -19.43 5.78
CA ALA A 21 -8.45 -18.59 4.71
C ALA A 21 -7.28 -17.73 5.21
N LEU A 22 -7.40 -17.16 6.40
CA LEU A 22 -6.33 -16.39 7.03
C LEU A 22 -5.12 -17.27 7.35
N ALA A 23 -5.33 -18.51 7.78
CA ALA A 23 -4.24 -19.46 8.04
C ALA A 23 -3.46 -19.79 6.74
N VAL A 24 -4.17 -19.97 5.62
CA VAL A 24 -3.53 -20.16 4.30
C VAL A 24 -2.70 -18.93 3.92
N LEU A 25 -3.26 -17.73 4.02
CA LEU A 25 -2.54 -16.48 3.73
C LEU A 25 -1.31 -16.31 4.65
N ALA A 26 -1.48 -16.60 5.94
CA ALA A 26 -0.40 -16.53 6.93
C ALA A 26 0.76 -17.47 6.61
N GLY A 27 0.49 -18.62 5.97
CA GLY A 27 1.49 -19.58 5.52
C GLY A 27 2.45 -19.01 4.46
N HIS A 28 2.00 -18.03 3.66
CA HIS A 28 2.79 -17.36 2.63
C HIS A 28 3.48 -16.08 3.11
N LEU A 29 3.31 -15.71 4.37
CA LEU A 29 3.90 -14.51 4.96
C LEU A 29 5.14 -14.85 5.77
N HIS A 30 6.25 -14.20 5.47
CA HIS A 30 7.54 -14.41 6.11
C HIS A 30 7.92 -13.19 6.98
N PRO A 31 8.21 -13.38 8.27
CA PRO A 31 8.57 -12.28 9.15
C PRO A 31 9.94 -11.69 8.77
N ARG A 32 10.05 -10.38 8.85
CA ARG A 32 11.28 -9.61 8.70
C ARG A 32 11.33 -8.50 9.72
N GLU A 33 12.51 -8.21 10.22
CA GLU A 33 12.79 -7.11 11.13
C GLU A 33 13.73 -6.12 10.46
N PHE A 34 13.47 -4.83 10.66
CA PHE A 34 14.30 -3.72 10.21
C PHE A 34 14.51 -2.77 11.38
N LYS A 35 15.68 -2.12 11.45
CA LYS A 35 15.99 -1.15 12.49
C LYS A 35 16.73 0.04 11.91
N ASP A 36 16.05 1.19 11.86
CA ASP A 36 16.60 2.47 11.35
C ASP A 36 17.24 2.37 9.95
N GLU A 37 16.74 1.46 9.11
CA GLU A 37 17.27 1.18 7.77
C GLU A 37 16.18 1.27 6.68
N LEU A 38 16.63 1.25 5.43
CA LEU A 38 15.71 1.28 4.30
C LEU A 38 15.11 -0.10 4.06
N ILE A 39 13.78 -0.14 3.93
CA ILE A 39 13.01 -1.34 3.55
C ILE A 39 13.03 -1.50 2.02
N CYS A 40 12.88 -0.39 1.28
CA CYS A 40 13.02 -0.33 -0.17
C CYS A 40 13.29 1.11 -0.63
N ARG A 41 13.81 1.25 -1.85
CA ARG A 41 14.08 2.57 -2.49
C ARG A 41 13.11 2.84 -3.63
N GLU A 42 12.76 4.11 -3.80
CA GLU A 42 12.00 4.56 -4.97
C GLU A 42 12.72 4.17 -6.27
N GLY A 43 11.98 3.64 -7.23
CA GLY A 43 12.49 3.18 -8.52
C GLY A 43 13.07 1.76 -8.52
N GLU A 44 13.34 1.13 -7.37
CA GLU A 44 13.78 -0.27 -7.31
C GLU A 44 12.74 -1.23 -7.88
N VAL A 45 13.21 -2.40 -8.31
CA VAL A 45 12.31 -3.49 -8.75
C VAL A 45 11.38 -3.87 -7.61
N ALA A 46 10.11 -3.95 -7.93
CA ALA A 46 9.06 -4.22 -6.95
C ALA A 46 8.68 -5.70 -6.96
N ASP A 47 9.41 -6.53 -6.24
CA ASP A 47 9.33 -7.99 -6.22
C ASP A 47 8.52 -8.58 -5.05
N ARG A 48 8.03 -7.73 -4.13
CA ARG A 48 7.30 -8.16 -2.92
C ARG A 48 6.35 -7.09 -2.39
N LEU A 49 5.43 -7.51 -1.54
CA LEU A 49 4.59 -6.66 -0.70
C LEU A 49 4.85 -6.94 0.78
N TRP A 50 4.43 -6.02 1.63
CA TRP A 50 4.61 -6.12 3.08
C TRP A 50 3.35 -5.72 3.84
N ILE A 51 3.19 -6.32 5.02
CA ILE A 51 2.26 -5.88 6.05
C ILE A 51 3.10 -5.39 7.22
N LEU A 52 2.91 -4.15 7.63
CA LEU A 52 3.52 -3.58 8.82
C LEU A 52 2.80 -4.14 10.04
N ALA A 53 3.48 -5.00 10.79
CA ALA A 53 2.96 -5.67 11.97
C ALA A 53 3.21 -4.89 13.26
N GLU A 54 4.40 -4.30 13.40
CA GLU A 54 4.80 -3.50 14.57
C GLU A 54 5.77 -2.37 14.17
N GLY A 55 5.77 -1.29 14.95
CA GLY A 55 6.65 -0.15 14.72
C GLY A 55 6.05 0.91 13.80
N THR A 56 6.90 1.76 13.26
CA THR A 56 6.51 2.85 12.33
C THR A 56 7.49 2.90 11.17
N ALA A 57 6.98 3.04 9.95
CA ALA A 57 7.81 3.26 8.77
C ALA A 57 7.48 4.60 8.11
N GLU A 58 8.50 5.30 7.65
CA GLU A 58 8.37 6.58 6.97
C GLU A 58 8.36 6.36 5.45
N VAL A 59 7.43 7.04 4.78
CA VAL A 59 7.35 7.10 3.32
C VAL A 59 8.09 8.35 2.85
N LEU A 60 9.13 8.17 2.07
CA LEU A 60 9.94 9.27 1.54
C LEU A 60 9.76 9.38 0.03
N LYS A 61 9.69 10.61 -0.45
CA LYS A 61 9.72 10.95 -1.87
C LYS A 61 10.91 11.85 -2.16
N ARG A 62 11.57 11.57 -3.29
CA ARG A 62 12.65 12.42 -3.77
C ARG A 62 12.10 13.70 -4.37
N SER A 63 12.50 14.84 -3.84
CA SER A 63 12.15 16.15 -4.38
C SER A 63 12.92 16.42 -5.69
N PRO A 64 12.46 17.37 -6.52
CA PRO A 64 13.20 17.80 -7.71
C PRO A 64 14.63 18.29 -7.40
N SER A 65 14.88 18.79 -6.17
CA SER A 65 16.19 19.17 -5.68
C SER A 65 17.07 18.00 -5.25
N GLY A 66 16.63 16.75 -5.42
CA GLY A 66 17.36 15.53 -5.06
C GLY A 66 17.32 15.15 -3.58
N ARG A 67 16.60 15.88 -2.73
CA ARG A 67 16.48 15.59 -1.29
C ARG A 67 15.26 14.70 -1.03
N ASP A 68 15.44 13.73 -0.15
CA ASP A 68 14.33 12.90 0.32
C ASP A 68 13.52 13.67 1.37
N ARG A 69 12.18 13.67 1.22
CA ARG A 69 11.22 14.27 2.16
C ARG A 69 10.26 13.22 2.65
N VAL A 70 10.02 13.19 3.96
CA VAL A 70 8.96 12.36 4.54
C VAL A 70 7.61 12.95 4.12
N VAL A 71 6.82 12.17 3.41
CA VAL A 71 5.49 12.57 2.92
C VAL A 71 4.35 11.88 3.66
N ALA A 72 4.63 10.75 4.31
CA ALA A 72 3.66 10.02 5.11
C ALA A 72 4.37 9.10 6.11
N SER A 73 3.62 8.59 7.08
CA SER A 73 4.05 7.53 8.00
C SER A 73 3.07 6.37 7.92
N LEU A 74 3.61 5.15 7.88
CA LEU A 74 2.85 3.91 7.97
C LEU A 74 2.83 3.45 9.43
N VAL A 75 1.66 3.04 9.89
CA VAL A 75 1.44 2.49 11.23
C VAL A 75 0.80 1.10 11.14
N PRO A 76 0.90 0.24 12.15
CA PRO A 76 0.21 -1.06 12.19
C PRO A 76 -1.33 -0.88 12.18
N VAL A 77 -2.09 -1.73 11.51
CA VAL A 77 -1.68 -2.75 10.56
C VAL A 77 -1.92 -2.19 9.16
N SER A 78 -0.88 -2.02 8.37
CA SER A 78 -1.01 -1.49 7.00
C SER A 78 -0.28 -2.34 5.97
N LEU A 79 -0.92 -2.49 4.80
CA LEU A 79 -0.39 -3.18 3.63
C LEU A 79 0.27 -2.16 2.70
N PHE A 80 1.51 -2.41 2.28
CA PHE A 80 2.21 -1.54 1.35
C PHE A 80 3.07 -2.34 0.34
N GLY A 81 3.55 -1.65 -0.70
CA GLY A 81 4.29 -2.28 -1.80
C GLY A 81 3.42 -3.07 -2.78
N HIS A 82 2.10 -3.07 -2.60
CA HIS A 82 1.12 -3.83 -3.39
C HIS A 82 0.86 -3.25 -4.80
N VAL A 83 1.16 -1.97 -5.05
CA VAL A 83 1.02 -1.35 -6.39
C VAL A 83 1.77 -2.15 -7.46
N ALA A 84 2.93 -2.70 -7.10
CA ALA A 84 3.74 -3.52 -7.97
C ALA A 84 3.08 -4.82 -8.45
N LEU A 85 2.02 -5.27 -7.80
CA LEU A 85 1.25 -6.44 -8.27
C LEU A 85 0.43 -6.13 -9.53
N PHE A 86 0.16 -4.86 -9.79
CA PHE A 86 -0.75 -4.43 -10.85
C PHE A 86 -0.05 -3.61 -11.94
N THR A 87 1.19 -3.21 -11.69
CA THR A 87 1.97 -2.38 -12.62
C THR A 87 3.37 -2.94 -12.79
N SER A 88 3.99 -2.71 -13.93
CA SER A 88 5.41 -2.98 -14.17
C SER A 88 6.31 -1.86 -13.65
N ALA A 89 5.74 -0.84 -13.01
CA ALA A 89 6.50 0.26 -12.42
C ALA A 89 7.32 -0.23 -11.22
N GLY A 90 8.48 0.37 -11.01
CA GLY A 90 9.28 0.19 -9.81
C GLY A 90 8.57 0.69 -8.55
N ARG A 91 9.25 0.65 -7.41
CA ARG A 91 8.75 1.18 -6.14
C ARG A 91 8.36 2.65 -6.30
N THR A 92 7.16 2.99 -5.89
CA THR A 92 6.63 4.36 -6.02
C THR A 92 7.17 5.32 -4.97
N ALA A 93 7.84 4.84 -3.92
CA ALA A 93 8.44 5.63 -2.86
C ALA A 93 9.56 4.84 -2.17
N THR A 94 10.44 5.56 -1.47
CA THR A 94 11.39 4.98 -0.52
C THR A 94 10.69 4.77 0.81
N ILE A 95 10.86 3.60 1.42
CA ILE A 95 10.31 3.29 2.76
C ILE A 95 11.48 3.04 3.71
N ARG A 96 11.45 3.71 4.87
CA ARG A 96 12.46 3.62 5.92
C ARG A 96 11.83 3.20 7.24
N ALA A 97 12.42 2.25 7.92
CA ALA A 97 12.08 1.91 9.29
C ALA A 97 12.48 3.05 10.24
N LYS A 98 11.58 3.42 11.15
CA LYS A 98 11.85 4.38 12.24
C LYS A 98 11.91 3.60 13.54
N GLY A 99 13.13 3.42 14.05
CA GLY A 99 13.38 2.47 15.13
C GLY A 99 13.19 1.02 14.65
N ARG A 100 12.79 0.15 15.56
CA ARG A 100 12.49 -1.26 15.27
C ARG A 100 11.12 -1.40 14.59
N VAL A 101 11.10 -2.13 13.49
CA VAL A 101 9.91 -2.40 12.67
C VAL A 101 9.82 -3.88 12.37
N GLU A 102 8.66 -4.50 12.63
CA GLU A 102 8.36 -5.87 12.24
C GLU A 102 7.42 -5.89 11.04
N LEU A 103 7.82 -6.59 9.99
CA LEU A 103 7.07 -6.76 8.75
C LEU A 103 6.75 -8.23 8.51
N LEU A 104 5.62 -8.47 7.87
CA LEU A 104 5.32 -9.72 7.20
C LEU A 104 5.44 -9.50 5.69
N GLN A 105 6.31 -10.23 5.01
CA GLN A 105 6.52 -10.09 3.58
C GLN A 105 5.98 -11.27 2.79
N MET A 106 5.54 -11.00 1.56
CA MET A 106 5.17 -11.98 0.55
C MET A 106 5.79 -11.57 -0.78
N SER A 107 6.31 -12.50 -1.57
CA SER A 107 6.79 -12.20 -2.91
C SER A 107 5.62 -11.88 -3.85
N SER A 108 5.88 -11.04 -4.88
CA SER A 108 4.89 -10.76 -5.92
C SER A 108 4.45 -12.02 -6.65
N THR A 109 5.37 -12.97 -6.86
CA THR A 109 5.06 -14.25 -7.49
C THR A 109 4.06 -15.06 -6.66
N GLU A 110 4.28 -15.20 -5.35
CA GLU A 110 3.36 -15.90 -4.45
C GLU A 110 1.98 -15.21 -4.41
N ALA A 111 1.97 -13.87 -4.32
CA ALA A 111 0.74 -13.10 -4.35
C ALA A 111 -0.05 -13.33 -5.65
N HIS A 112 0.62 -13.33 -6.80
CA HIS A 112 -0.02 -13.64 -8.09
C HIS A 112 -0.56 -15.07 -8.16
N ILE A 113 0.18 -16.07 -7.65
CA ILE A 113 -0.28 -17.46 -7.57
C ILE A 113 -1.56 -17.52 -6.72
N LEU A 114 -1.55 -16.95 -5.51
CA LEU A 114 -2.73 -16.92 -4.63
C LEU A 114 -3.94 -16.27 -5.29
N LEU A 115 -3.76 -15.14 -5.98
CA LEU A 115 -4.83 -14.43 -6.65
C LEU A 115 -5.44 -15.22 -7.82
N ARG A 116 -4.66 -16.07 -8.48
CA ARG A 116 -5.06 -16.81 -9.67
C ARG A 116 -5.55 -18.21 -9.39
N THR A 117 -4.94 -18.91 -8.42
CA THR A 117 -5.12 -20.36 -8.24
C THR A 117 -5.75 -20.73 -6.89
N ALA A 118 -5.69 -19.85 -5.87
CA ALA A 118 -6.30 -20.17 -4.59
C ALA A 118 -7.84 -20.21 -4.67
N PRO A 119 -8.48 -21.06 -3.87
CA PRO A 119 -9.95 -21.08 -3.75
C PRO A 119 -10.52 -19.68 -3.48
N HIS A 120 -11.74 -19.43 -3.95
CA HIS A 120 -12.39 -18.12 -3.81
C HIS A 120 -12.45 -17.63 -2.35
N GLY A 121 -12.65 -18.53 -1.38
CA GLY A 121 -12.63 -18.21 0.05
C GLY A 121 -11.30 -17.64 0.55
N VAL A 122 -10.17 -17.89 -0.13
CA VAL A 122 -8.85 -17.35 0.16
C VAL A 122 -8.55 -16.14 -0.72
N SER A 123 -8.69 -16.29 -2.04
CA SER A 123 -8.34 -15.23 -3.01
C SER A 123 -9.27 -14.03 -2.93
N GLY A 124 -10.56 -14.22 -2.60
CA GLY A 124 -11.53 -13.14 -2.47
C GLY A 124 -11.19 -12.14 -1.36
N PRO A 125 -11.02 -12.58 -0.10
CA PRO A 125 -10.55 -11.73 0.99
C PRO A 125 -9.22 -11.04 0.68
N PHE A 126 -8.25 -11.74 0.10
CA PHE A 126 -6.96 -11.15 -0.26
C PHE A 126 -7.11 -10.02 -1.29
N ARG A 127 -7.91 -10.22 -2.36
CA ARG A 127 -8.25 -9.16 -3.32
C ARG A 127 -8.89 -7.96 -2.63
N ARG A 128 -9.84 -8.20 -1.72
CA ARG A 128 -10.49 -7.13 -0.96
C ARG A 128 -9.48 -6.32 -0.16
N ALA A 129 -8.54 -6.96 0.52
CA ALA A 129 -7.49 -6.26 1.27
C ALA A 129 -6.63 -5.38 0.36
N LEU A 130 -6.25 -5.87 -0.83
CA LEU A 130 -5.51 -5.10 -1.82
C LEU A 130 -6.30 -3.90 -2.33
N ILE A 131 -7.60 -4.07 -2.64
CA ILE A 131 -8.49 -2.99 -3.09
C ILE A 131 -8.64 -1.93 -1.99
N VAL A 132 -8.85 -2.34 -0.74
CA VAL A 132 -8.97 -1.43 0.40
C VAL A 132 -7.68 -0.63 0.58
N ALA A 133 -6.51 -1.27 0.50
CA ALA A 133 -5.22 -0.60 0.62
C ALA A 133 -4.99 0.42 -0.50
N LEU A 134 -5.34 0.09 -1.76
CA LEU A 134 -5.28 1.02 -2.89
C LEU A 134 -6.23 2.21 -2.70
N SER A 135 -7.46 1.95 -2.26
CA SER A 135 -8.45 3.01 -1.98
C SER A 135 -7.98 3.95 -0.89
N GLN A 136 -7.42 3.43 0.20
CA GLN A 136 -6.86 4.23 1.29
C GLN A 136 -5.69 5.10 0.81
N GLN A 137 -4.80 4.53 -0.01
CA GLN A 137 -3.67 5.26 -0.58
C GLN A 137 -4.15 6.40 -1.50
N LEU A 138 -5.14 6.15 -2.35
CA LEU A 138 -5.73 7.15 -3.23
C LEU A 138 -6.39 8.27 -2.42
N THR A 139 -7.20 7.93 -1.43
CA THR A 139 -7.85 8.91 -0.55
C THR A 139 -6.82 9.79 0.17
N ALA A 140 -5.77 9.20 0.72
CA ALA A 140 -4.71 9.95 1.40
C ALA A 140 -3.96 10.89 0.43
N ALA A 141 -3.68 10.44 -0.80
CA ALA A 141 -3.04 11.26 -1.82
C ALA A 141 -3.94 12.44 -2.23
N THR A 142 -5.22 12.19 -2.46
CA THR A 142 -6.21 13.23 -2.79
C THR A 142 -6.32 14.26 -1.68
N GLN A 143 -6.44 13.84 -0.42
CA GLN A 143 -6.48 14.76 0.72
C GLN A 143 -5.21 15.61 0.84
N THR A 144 -4.05 15.04 0.55
CA THR A 144 -2.79 15.77 0.55
C THR A 144 -2.76 16.83 -0.54
N LEU A 145 -3.22 16.50 -1.76
CA LEU A 145 -3.33 17.45 -2.87
C LEU A 145 -4.27 18.60 -2.54
N TRP A 146 -5.45 18.32 -1.95
CA TRP A 146 -6.39 19.35 -1.52
C TRP A 146 -5.78 20.30 -0.49
N ARG A 147 -5.07 19.78 0.52
CA ARG A 147 -4.39 20.63 1.51
C ARG A 147 -3.32 21.52 0.87
N LEU A 148 -2.56 21.00 -0.09
CA LEU A 148 -1.54 21.76 -0.79
C LEU A 148 -2.17 22.85 -1.66
N ALA A 149 -3.24 22.54 -2.39
CA ALA A 149 -3.98 23.52 -3.20
C ALA A 149 -4.54 24.67 -2.35
N ASP A 150 -5.12 24.34 -1.19
CA ASP A 150 -5.65 25.32 -0.24
C ASP A 150 -4.55 26.24 0.32
N HIS A 151 -3.39 25.69 0.65
CA HIS A 151 -2.24 26.48 1.13
C HIS A 151 -1.59 27.39 0.07
N VAL A 152 -1.65 27.00 -1.19
CA VAL A 152 -1.08 27.81 -2.30
C VAL A 152 -2.03 28.94 -2.72
N GLY A 153 -3.24 28.99 -2.15
CA GLY A 153 -4.25 30.00 -2.51
C GLY A 153 -4.77 29.86 -3.94
N ALA A 154 -4.64 28.66 -4.49
CA ALA A 154 -5.20 28.30 -5.79
C ALA A 154 -6.73 28.16 -5.67
N THR A 155 -7.41 29.28 -5.30
CA THR A 155 -8.87 29.43 -5.40
C THR A 155 -9.25 29.85 -6.82
N GLU A 156 -8.61 29.33 -7.83
CA GLU A 156 -9.14 29.32 -9.17
C GLU A 156 -9.99 28.06 -9.27
N GLN A 157 -11.30 28.25 -9.13
CA GLN A 157 -12.28 27.23 -9.44
C GLN A 157 -12.03 26.80 -10.89
N LEU A 158 -11.45 25.62 -11.07
CA LEU A 158 -11.52 24.96 -12.39
C LEU A 158 -12.99 24.92 -12.77
N PRO A 159 -13.37 25.46 -13.97
CA PRO A 159 -14.74 25.39 -14.41
C PRO A 159 -15.24 23.94 -14.26
N LEU A 160 -16.42 23.77 -13.66
CA LEU A 160 -17.01 22.43 -13.43
C LEU A 160 -17.01 21.57 -14.70
N GLU A 161 -17.16 22.22 -15.88
CA GLU A 161 -17.08 21.56 -17.18
C GLU A 161 -15.72 20.90 -17.51
N GLU A 162 -14.60 21.47 -17.06
CA GLU A 162 -13.27 20.87 -17.28
C GLU A 162 -13.03 19.70 -16.32
N THR A 163 -13.56 19.79 -15.10
CA THR A 163 -13.48 18.72 -14.12
C THR A 163 -14.34 17.52 -14.54
N GLU A 164 -15.55 17.76 -15.05
CA GLU A 164 -16.41 16.71 -15.59
C GLU A 164 -15.80 16.06 -16.84
N ARG A 165 -15.22 16.84 -17.76
CA ARG A 165 -14.53 16.30 -18.94
C ARG A 165 -13.31 15.44 -18.56
N ALA A 166 -12.53 15.87 -17.58
CA ALA A 166 -11.38 15.08 -17.08
C ALA A 166 -11.82 13.77 -16.46
N LEU A 167 -12.90 13.76 -15.68
CA LEU A 167 -13.46 12.54 -15.07
C LEU A 167 -14.05 11.59 -16.12
N LEU A 168 -14.76 12.12 -17.12
CA LEU A 168 -15.33 11.32 -18.21
C LEU A 168 -14.26 10.73 -19.14
N SER A 169 -13.16 11.46 -19.39
CA SER A 169 -12.05 10.97 -20.19
C SER A 169 -11.23 9.90 -19.45
N ALA A 170 -11.12 9.99 -18.13
CA ALA A 170 -10.45 8.96 -17.31
C ALA A 170 -11.29 7.68 -17.17
N GLY A 171 -12.62 7.77 -17.25
CA GLY A 171 -13.52 6.61 -17.21
C GLY A 171 -13.73 5.87 -18.53
N ALA A 172 -13.32 6.46 -19.66
CA ALA A 172 -13.51 5.87 -20.99
C ALA A 172 -12.40 4.88 -21.43
N ASN A 173 -11.40 4.63 -20.58
CA ASN A 173 -10.28 3.70 -20.84
C ASN A 173 -10.27 2.51 -19.88
N VAL A 174 -11.43 1.95 -19.54
CA VAL A 174 -11.56 0.66 -18.83
C VAL A 174 -12.25 -0.35 -19.72
#